data_d974df4232533a7d7d75acce6517fe1e
#
_entry.id   d974df4232533a7d7d75acce6517fe1e
#
_cell.length_a   1.000
_cell.length_b   1.000
_cell.length_c   1.000
_cell.angle_alpha   90.00
_cell.angle_beta   90.00
_cell.angle_gamma   90.00
#
_symmetry.space_group_name_H-M   'P 1'
#
loop_
_entity.id
_entity.type
_entity.pdbx_description
1 polymer ?
#
loop_
_entity_poly.entity_id
_entity_poly.type
_entity_poly.pdbx_seq_one_letter_code
_entity_poly.pdbx_strand_id
1 'polypeptide(L)'
;MFFFNGFRYFVIFIDTHRKHIWYYLLIAKYNVFSTFHHFQVLVERQFSCKIKFVQPDWGAKYSKLNSFFQTISIHHRLIFPHAHEQNGTIECRHRYIIKSGLTLLGQCSVPSWFWNYTFESSVYIINRMPTLVLQNQYSFEVCFIVLLIIIF
;
A
#
# COMPACT_ATOMS: atom_id res chain seq x y z
N MET A 1 12.73 -22.92 -1.79
CA MET A 1 11.34 -22.48 -1.90
C MET A 1 11.12 -21.91 -3.28
N PHE A 2 10.35 -22.58 -4.12
CA PHE A 2 10.06 -22.09 -5.48
C PHE A 2 8.97 -21.02 -5.38
N PHE A 3 9.27 -19.81 -5.87
CA PHE A 3 8.30 -18.74 -5.95
C PHE A 3 7.60 -18.78 -7.30
N PHE A 4 6.30 -18.92 -7.30
CA PHE A 4 5.52 -18.83 -8.53
C PHE A 4 5.67 -17.40 -9.08
N ASN A 5 6.08 -17.26 -10.33
CA ASN A 5 6.37 -15.98 -10.99
C ASN A 5 7.55 -15.17 -10.43
N GLY A 6 8.43 -15.74 -9.58
CA GLY A 6 9.65 -15.09 -9.09
C GLY A 6 9.47 -13.98 -8.06
N PHE A 7 8.24 -13.64 -7.66
CA PHE A 7 7.98 -12.62 -6.63
C PHE A 7 8.40 -13.12 -5.25
N ARG A 8 9.11 -12.26 -4.49
CA ARG A 8 9.64 -12.57 -3.16
C ARG A 8 9.17 -11.59 -2.08
N TYR A 9 8.77 -10.41 -2.50
CA TYR A 9 8.39 -9.29 -1.63
C TYR A 9 7.13 -8.65 -2.15
N PHE A 10 6.54 -7.82 -1.31
CA PHE A 10 5.48 -6.89 -1.71
C PHE A 10 5.72 -5.53 -1.05
N VAL A 11 5.15 -4.51 -1.62
CA VAL A 11 5.03 -3.17 -1.03
C VAL A 11 3.57 -2.75 -1.06
N ILE A 12 3.16 -2.05 -0.03
CA ILE A 12 1.84 -1.42 0.05
C ILE A 12 2.00 0.09 0.14
N PHE A 13 1.13 0.80 -0.56
CA PHE A 13 0.93 2.23 -0.39
C PHE A 13 -0.47 2.45 0.17
N ILE A 14 -0.60 3.31 1.16
CA ILE A 14 -1.87 3.53 1.86
C ILE A 14 -2.21 5.01 1.80
N ASP A 15 -3.39 5.34 1.28
CA ASP A 15 -3.95 6.68 1.44
C ASP A 15 -4.44 6.85 2.88
N THR A 16 -3.80 7.75 3.62
CA THR A 16 -4.13 7.98 5.03
C THR A 16 -5.51 8.60 5.24
N HIS A 17 -6.06 9.29 4.24
CA HIS A 17 -7.39 9.90 4.28
C HIS A 17 -8.47 8.90 3.86
N ARG A 18 -8.34 8.34 2.66
CA ARG A 18 -9.33 7.43 2.07
C ARG A 18 -9.17 5.98 2.52
N LYS A 19 -8.07 5.67 3.24
CA LYS A 19 -7.74 4.33 3.76
C LYS A 19 -7.58 3.26 2.69
N HIS A 20 -7.50 3.63 1.42
CA HIS A 20 -7.30 2.71 0.30
C HIS A 20 -5.87 2.18 0.27
N ILE A 21 -5.73 0.91 -0.05
CA ILE A 21 -4.46 0.19 -0.07
C ILE A 21 -4.17 -0.21 -1.51
N TRP A 22 -3.02 0.23 -2.04
CA TRP A 22 -2.43 -0.31 -3.26
C TRP A 22 -1.37 -1.33 -2.91
N TYR A 23 -1.40 -2.45 -3.60
CA TYR A 23 -0.53 -3.60 -3.36
C TYR A 23 0.27 -3.90 -4.62
N TYR A 24 1.59 -4.00 -4.48
CA TYR A 24 2.49 -4.31 -5.57
C TYR A 24 3.45 -5.42 -5.20
N LEU A 25 3.60 -6.39 -6.09
CA LEU A 25 4.55 -7.49 -5.96
C LEU A 25 5.93 -7.05 -6.43
N LEU A 26 6.97 -7.52 -5.74
CA LEU A 26 8.35 -7.20 -6.02
C LEU A 26 9.19 -8.46 -6.15
N ILE A 27 10.06 -8.50 -7.15
CA ILE A 27 11.08 -9.56 -7.29
C ILE A 27 12.23 -9.31 -6.31
N ALA A 28 12.64 -8.06 -6.14
CA ALA A 28 13.72 -7.66 -5.25
C ALA A 28 13.37 -6.36 -4.51
N LYS A 29 13.95 -6.17 -3.32
CA LYS A 29 13.70 -4.99 -2.48
C LYS A 29 14.06 -3.66 -3.15
N TYR A 30 15.06 -3.64 -4.01
CA TYR A 30 15.48 -2.42 -4.72
C TYR A 30 14.44 -1.95 -5.77
N ASN A 31 13.52 -2.85 -6.19
CA ASN A 31 12.45 -2.48 -7.11
C ASN A 31 11.41 -1.52 -6.51
N VAL A 32 11.42 -1.31 -5.19
CA VAL A 32 10.50 -0.38 -4.51
C VAL A 32 10.56 1.02 -5.12
N PHE A 33 11.73 1.49 -5.52
CA PHE A 33 11.90 2.81 -6.11
C PHE A 33 11.13 2.95 -7.44
N SER A 34 11.35 2.04 -8.37
CA SER A 34 10.66 2.05 -9.67
C SER A 34 9.15 1.85 -9.51
N THR A 35 8.76 0.99 -8.57
CA THR A 35 7.35 0.76 -8.24
C THR A 35 6.70 2.00 -7.66
N PHE A 36 7.38 2.73 -6.76
CA PHE A 36 6.86 3.98 -6.22
C PHE A 36 6.71 5.05 -7.31
N HIS A 37 7.68 5.19 -8.19
CA HIS A 37 7.59 6.15 -9.31
C HIS A 37 6.39 5.82 -10.22
N HIS A 38 6.20 4.55 -10.57
CA HIS A 38 5.05 4.09 -11.34
C HIS A 38 3.72 4.39 -10.62
N PHE A 39 3.65 4.07 -9.33
CA PHE A 39 2.50 4.37 -8.47
C PHE A 39 2.19 5.87 -8.44
N GLN A 40 3.20 6.71 -8.23
CA GLN A 40 3.04 8.16 -8.21
C GLN A 40 2.40 8.67 -9.50
N VAL A 41 2.98 8.31 -10.65
CA VAL A 41 2.45 8.75 -11.96
C VAL A 41 1.00 8.30 -12.16
N LEU A 42 0.69 7.05 -11.77
CA LEU A 42 -0.65 6.49 -11.89
C LEU A 42 -1.65 7.26 -11.02
N VAL A 43 -1.33 7.44 -9.75
CA VAL A 43 -2.22 8.08 -8.77
C VAL A 43 -2.39 9.56 -9.09
N GLU A 44 -1.32 10.28 -9.43
CA GLU A 44 -1.40 11.70 -9.78
C GLU A 44 -2.21 11.93 -11.05
N ARG A 45 -2.12 11.04 -12.03
CA ARG A 45 -2.97 11.08 -13.23
C ARG A 45 -4.43 10.78 -12.92
N GLN A 46 -4.66 9.69 -12.14
CA GLN A 46 -6.00 9.22 -11.84
C GLN A 46 -6.79 10.23 -11.00
N PHE A 47 -6.12 10.88 -10.05
CA PHE A 47 -6.77 11.80 -9.12
C PHE A 47 -6.56 13.27 -9.45
N SER A 48 -5.85 13.59 -10.54
CA SER A 48 -5.49 14.96 -10.93
C SER A 48 -4.89 15.78 -9.77
N CYS A 49 -4.20 15.10 -8.87
CA CYS A 49 -3.70 15.64 -7.61
C CYS A 49 -2.28 15.14 -7.35
N LYS A 50 -1.35 16.05 -7.01
CA LYS A 50 0.03 15.65 -6.68
C LYS A 50 0.12 15.05 -5.28
N ILE A 51 0.96 14.04 -5.12
CA ILE A 51 1.34 13.50 -3.82
C ILE A 51 2.17 14.58 -3.10
N LYS A 52 1.67 15.07 -1.98
CA LYS A 52 2.35 16.12 -1.19
C LYS A 52 3.30 15.55 -0.14
N PHE A 53 2.90 14.43 0.46
CA PHE A 53 3.63 13.83 1.59
C PHE A 53 3.73 12.32 1.42
N VAL A 54 4.89 11.80 1.74
CA VAL A 54 5.12 10.35 1.85
C VAL A 54 5.75 10.09 3.21
N GLN A 55 5.22 9.12 3.92
CA GLN A 55 5.72 8.64 5.20
C GLN A 55 6.11 7.18 5.05
N PRO A 56 7.39 6.88 4.74
CA PRO A 56 7.85 5.50 4.69
C PRO A 56 8.05 4.95 6.12
N ASP A 57 7.71 3.68 6.29
CA ASP A 57 8.00 2.91 7.53
C ASP A 57 9.46 2.42 7.57
N TRP A 58 10.36 3.12 6.90
CA TRP A 58 11.68 2.59 6.63
C TRP A 58 12.74 3.38 7.37
N GLY A 59 13.46 2.66 8.23
CA GLY A 59 14.69 3.17 8.80
C GLY A 59 15.70 3.54 7.70
N ALA A 60 16.80 4.16 8.08
CA ALA A 60 17.85 4.83 7.28
C ALA A 60 18.38 4.11 6.01
N LYS A 61 17.85 2.94 5.64
CA LYS A 61 18.34 2.11 4.54
C LYS A 61 17.98 2.61 3.11
N TYR A 62 17.12 3.63 2.99
CA TYR A 62 16.65 4.09 1.68
C TYR A 62 17.03 5.55 1.37
N SER A 63 18.30 5.88 1.56
CA SER A 63 18.85 7.21 1.22
C SER A 63 18.56 7.64 -0.23
N LYS A 64 18.51 6.67 -1.16
CA LYS A 64 18.18 6.94 -2.57
C LYS A 64 16.73 7.43 -2.76
N LEU A 65 15.78 7.01 -1.94
CA LEU A 65 14.41 7.52 -1.99
C LEU A 65 14.31 8.94 -1.46
N ASN A 66 15.11 9.30 -0.46
CA ASN A 66 15.12 10.65 0.09
C ASN A 66 15.57 11.68 -0.96
N SER A 67 16.64 11.39 -1.70
CA SER A 67 17.10 12.26 -2.78
C SER A 67 16.06 12.38 -3.89
N PHE A 68 15.38 11.29 -4.24
CA PHE A 68 14.31 11.30 -5.22
C PHE A 68 13.11 12.13 -4.75
N PHE A 69 12.65 11.98 -3.52
CA PHE A 69 11.54 12.79 -2.98
C PHE A 69 11.85 14.28 -3.01
N GLN A 70 13.09 14.68 -2.73
CA GLN A 70 13.53 16.07 -2.86
C GLN A 70 13.45 16.57 -4.31
N THR A 71 13.85 15.74 -5.29
CA THR A 71 13.83 16.10 -6.71
C THR A 71 12.41 16.37 -7.23
N ILE A 72 11.43 15.62 -6.73
CA ILE A 72 10.02 15.72 -7.16
C ILE A 72 9.16 16.58 -6.23
N SER A 73 9.79 17.32 -5.30
CA SER A 73 9.11 18.21 -4.34
C SER A 73 8.06 17.51 -3.48
N ILE A 74 8.25 16.24 -3.18
CA ILE A 74 7.46 15.50 -2.21
C ILE A 74 8.10 15.66 -0.83
N HIS A 75 7.34 16.19 0.12
CA HIS A 75 7.81 16.32 1.50
C HIS A 75 7.90 14.94 2.16
N HIS A 76 9.12 14.56 2.52
CA HIS A 76 9.36 13.37 3.31
C HIS A 76 9.10 13.69 4.79
N ARG A 77 8.06 13.07 5.35
CA ARG A 77 7.80 13.21 6.79
C ARG A 77 8.66 12.19 7.53
N LEU A 78 9.74 12.70 8.15
CA LEU A 78 10.53 11.88 9.05
C LEU A 78 9.66 11.50 10.26
N ILE A 79 9.58 10.22 10.52
CA ILE A 79 8.96 9.72 11.75
C ILE A 79 9.97 9.98 12.87
N PHE A 80 9.59 10.78 13.86
CA PHE A 80 10.40 10.91 15.07
C PHE A 80 10.47 9.55 15.78
N PRO A 81 11.65 9.15 16.30
CA PRO A 81 11.90 7.82 16.86
C PRO A 81 10.99 7.37 18.01
N HIS A 82 10.02 8.12 18.42
CA HIS A 82 9.09 7.80 19.51
C HIS A 82 7.62 8.11 19.20
N ALA A 83 7.28 8.42 17.94
CA ALA A 83 5.90 8.66 17.53
C ALA A 83 5.18 7.34 17.17
N HIS A 84 5.03 6.45 18.16
CA HIS A 84 4.38 5.13 17.99
C HIS A 84 2.95 5.21 17.43
N GLU A 85 2.23 6.28 17.73
CA GLU A 85 0.85 6.47 17.24
C GLU A 85 0.78 6.67 15.73
N GLN A 86 1.78 7.28 15.11
CA GLN A 86 1.79 7.55 13.66
C GLN A 86 2.10 6.28 12.84
N ASN A 87 2.89 5.37 13.37
CA ASN A 87 3.20 4.07 12.75
C ASN A 87 2.13 3.03 12.99
N GLY A 88 1.38 3.12 14.08
CA GLY A 88 0.41 2.13 14.49
C GLY A 88 -0.62 1.81 13.42
N THR A 89 -1.04 2.79 12.63
CA THR A 89 -2.03 2.58 11.56
C THR A 89 -1.44 1.74 10.41
N ILE A 90 -0.21 2.03 9.99
CA ILE A 90 0.47 1.31 8.90
C ILE A 90 0.79 -0.12 9.33
N GLU A 91 1.34 -0.28 10.53
CA GLU A 91 1.66 -1.59 11.12
C GLU A 91 0.40 -2.46 11.31
N CYS A 92 -0.70 -1.87 11.80
CA CYS A 92 -1.96 -2.58 11.94
C CYS A 92 -2.49 -3.04 10.58
N ARG A 93 -2.46 -2.20 9.54
CA ARG A 93 -2.89 -2.58 8.19
C ARG A 93 -2.00 -3.65 7.59
N HIS A 94 -0.69 -3.53 7.71
CA HIS A 94 0.26 -4.54 7.26
C HIS A 94 0.01 -5.90 7.96
N ARG A 95 -0.13 -5.89 9.28
CA ARG A 95 -0.45 -7.09 10.08
C ARG A 95 -1.79 -7.69 9.67
N TYR A 96 -2.79 -6.87 9.40
CA TYR A 96 -4.11 -7.34 8.98
C TYR A 96 -4.06 -8.03 7.61
N ILE A 97 -3.34 -7.45 6.64
CA ILE A 97 -3.12 -8.07 5.33
C ILE A 97 -2.43 -9.42 5.47
N ILE A 98 -1.36 -9.49 6.26
CA ILE A 98 -0.62 -10.74 6.46
C ILE A 98 -1.51 -11.80 7.11
N LYS A 99 -2.22 -11.46 8.19
CA LYS A 99 -3.11 -12.41 8.86
C LYS A 99 -4.20 -12.92 7.93
N SER A 100 -4.86 -12.02 7.20
CA SER A 100 -5.93 -12.40 6.26
C SER A 100 -5.38 -13.27 5.12
N GLY A 101 -4.23 -12.92 4.54
CA GLY A 101 -3.59 -13.71 3.49
C GLY A 101 -3.18 -15.11 3.94
N LEU A 102 -2.61 -15.23 5.14
CA LEU A 102 -2.26 -16.52 5.73
C LEU A 102 -3.50 -17.35 6.09
N THR A 103 -4.57 -16.71 6.54
CA THR A 103 -5.85 -17.39 6.81
C THR A 103 -6.44 -17.94 5.52
N LEU A 104 -6.45 -17.18 4.44
CA LEU A 104 -6.92 -17.66 3.14
C LEU A 104 -6.08 -18.83 2.62
N LEU A 105 -4.76 -18.76 2.76
CA LEU A 105 -3.86 -19.86 2.40
C LEU A 105 -4.22 -21.15 3.17
N GLY A 106 -4.40 -21.03 4.48
CA GLY A 106 -4.72 -22.17 5.33
C GLY A 106 -6.11 -22.76 5.08
N GLN A 107 -7.13 -21.91 4.95
CA GLN A 107 -8.51 -22.35 4.73
C GLN A 107 -8.74 -22.99 3.37
N CYS A 108 -8.11 -22.43 2.32
CA CYS A 108 -8.25 -22.97 0.96
C CYS A 108 -7.32 -24.16 0.68
N SER A 109 -6.48 -24.57 1.65
CA SER A 109 -5.44 -25.60 1.46
C SER A 109 -4.56 -25.36 0.24
N VAL A 110 -4.35 -24.10 -0.10
CA VAL A 110 -3.57 -23.68 -1.27
C VAL A 110 -2.08 -23.79 -0.95
N PRO A 111 -1.26 -24.35 -1.84
CA PRO A 111 0.17 -24.41 -1.62
C PRO A 111 0.79 -23.04 -1.37
N SER A 112 1.80 -22.99 -0.48
CA SER A 112 2.41 -21.74 -0.01
C SER A 112 3.02 -20.86 -1.11
N TRP A 113 3.34 -21.42 -2.27
CA TRP A 113 3.86 -20.61 -3.40
C TRP A 113 2.80 -19.72 -4.06
N PHE A 114 1.49 -19.92 -3.76
CA PHE A 114 0.41 -19.03 -4.19
C PHE A 114 0.16 -17.86 -3.22
N TRP A 115 1.05 -17.62 -2.28
CA TRP A 115 0.93 -16.54 -1.29
C TRP A 115 0.60 -15.18 -1.89
N ASN A 116 1.17 -14.86 -3.05
CA ASN A 116 0.94 -13.60 -3.76
C ASN A 116 -0.54 -13.37 -4.09
N TYR A 117 -1.24 -14.41 -4.55
CA TYR A 117 -2.67 -14.33 -4.89
C TYR A 117 -3.53 -14.18 -3.64
N THR A 118 -3.22 -14.87 -2.56
CA THR A 118 -4.00 -14.77 -1.32
C THR A 118 -3.83 -13.42 -0.64
N PHE A 119 -2.64 -12.85 -0.71
CA PHE A 119 -2.39 -11.51 -0.17
C PHE A 119 -3.05 -10.43 -1.04
N GLU A 120 -3.01 -10.55 -2.37
CA GLU A 120 -3.72 -9.68 -3.28
C GLU A 120 -5.24 -9.75 -3.06
N SER A 121 -5.79 -10.95 -2.92
CA SER A 121 -7.21 -11.17 -2.58
C SER A 121 -7.57 -10.55 -1.23
N SER A 122 -6.68 -10.64 -0.24
CA SER A 122 -6.88 -10.01 1.07
C SER A 122 -6.98 -8.49 0.94
N VAL A 123 -6.09 -7.87 0.19
CA VAL A 123 -6.15 -6.42 -0.06
C VAL A 123 -7.42 -6.03 -0.81
N TYR A 124 -7.81 -6.84 -1.80
CA TYR A 124 -9.05 -6.63 -2.54
C TYR A 124 -10.28 -6.62 -1.60
N ILE A 125 -10.36 -7.59 -0.69
CA ILE A 125 -11.43 -7.70 0.30
C ILE A 125 -11.37 -6.53 1.29
N ILE A 126 -10.18 -6.24 1.85
CA ILE A 126 -9.98 -5.16 2.84
C ILE A 126 -10.44 -3.81 2.28
N ASN A 127 -10.13 -3.50 1.03
CA ASN A 127 -10.55 -2.26 0.39
C ASN A 127 -12.08 -2.17 0.19
N ARG A 128 -12.78 -3.30 0.23
CA ARG A 128 -14.23 -3.40 0.07
C ARG A 128 -14.99 -3.69 1.37
N MET A 129 -14.28 -3.74 2.49
CA MET A 129 -14.90 -3.83 3.80
C MET A 129 -15.24 -2.44 4.34
N PRO A 130 -16.44 -2.26 4.94
CA PRO A 130 -16.79 -1.00 5.57
C PRO A 130 -15.87 -0.72 6.76
N THR A 131 -15.50 0.52 6.96
CA THR A 131 -14.66 0.93 8.10
C THR A 131 -15.34 2.04 8.89
N LEU A 132 -15.26 1.97 10.22
CA LEU A 132 -15.80 3.01 11.10
C LEU A 132 -15.16 4.38 10.82
N VAL A 133 -13.87 4.40 10.46
CA VAL A 133 -13.13 5.63 10.16
C VAL A 133 -13.71 6.37 8.95
N LEU A 134 -14.32 5.64 8.02
CA LEU A 134 -15.00 6.18 6.84
C LEU A 134 -16.55 6.19 7.00
N GLN A 135 -17.04 6.25 8.24
CA GLN A 135 -18.48 6.26 8.51
C GLN A 135 -19.22 5.07 7.88
N ASN A 136 -18.63 3.89 7.98
CA ASN A 136 -19.09 2.63 7.36
C ASN A 136 -19.08 2.60 5.82
N GLN A 137 -18.39 3.53 5.18
CA GLN A 137 -18.14 3.46 3.74
C GLN A 137 -16.93 2.54 3.44
N TYR A 138 -16.87 2.07 2.19
CA TYR A 138 -15.77 1.26 1.69
C TYR A 138 -14.64 2.16 1.19
N SER A 139 -13.40 1.84 1.51
CA SER A 139 -12.26 2.63 1.04
C SER A 139 -12.17 2.66 -0.49
N PHE A 140 -12.62 1.59 -1.16
CA PHE A 140 -12.72 1.53 -2.61
C PHE A 140 -13.72 2.57 -3.16
N GLU A 141 -14.93 2.67 -2.60
CA GLU A 141 -15.93 3.68 -3.00
C GLU A 141 -15.42 5.09 -2.80
N VAL A 142 -14.93 5.39 -1.61
CA VAL A 142 -14.40 6.73 -1.28
C VAL A 142 -13.24 7.11 -2.21
N CYS A 143 -12.44 6.12 -2.66
CA CYS A 143 -11.31 6.37 -3.55
C CYS A 143 -11.73 6.56 -5.01
N PHE A 144 -12.70 5.80 -5.51
CA PHE A 144 -13.00 5.72 -6.95
C PHE A 144 -14.34 6.32 -7.34
N ILE A 145 -15.37 6.25 -6.49
CA ILE A 145 -16.71 6.79 -6.84
C ILE A 145 -16.73 8.31 -6.81
N VAL A 146 -16.01 8.94 -5.90
CA VAL A 146 -15.87 10.42 -5.88
C VAL A 146 -15.24 10.96 -7.17
N LEU A 147 -14.54 10.13 -7.93
CA LEU A 147 -13.97 10.50 -9.24
C LEU A 147 -14.94 10.34 -10.40
N LEU A 148 -15.86 9.38 -10.34
CA LEU A 148 -16.91 9.22 -11.37
C LEU A 148 -17.93 10.36 -11.37
N ILE A 149 -18.10 11.05 -10.26
CA ILE A 149 -18.98 12.23 -10.15
C ILE A 149 -18.34 13.49 -10.76
N ILE A 150 -17.02 13.52 -10.94
CA ILE A 150 -16.30 14.66 -11.52
C ILE A 150 -16.18 14.56 -13.06
N ILE A 151 -16.54 13.42 -13.65
CA ILE A 151 -16.42 13.17 -15.11
C ILE A 151 -17.78 13.33 -15.86
N PHE A 152 -18.87 13.72 -15.18
CA PHE A 152 -20.14 14.04 -15.82
C PHE A 152 -20.43 15.54 -15.79
#